data_18cb2cd9e62bb269b4f54cc3480592c0
#
_entry.id   18cb2cd9e62bb269b4f54cc3480592c0
#
_cell.length_a   1.000
_cell.length_b   1.000
_cell.length_c   1.000
_cell.angle_alpha   90.00
_cell.angle_beta   90.00
_cell.angle_gamma   90.00
#
_symmetry.space_group_name_H-M   'P 1'
#
loop_
_entity.id
_entity.type
_entity.pdbx_description
1 polymer ?
#
loop_
_entity_poly.entity_id
_entity_poly.type
_entity_poly.pdbx_seq_one_letter_code
_entity_poly.pdbx_strand_id
1 'polypeptide(L)'
;MNIFKTILRLILDWILILFAIVLILLFLLWKDTWDPYNNKISENLIPTFQKYSLDTSHMFNWETSLPVRASSLIDLNNDGIDEIFLGGWAGQIDQIFEYKNNNFVEISDKFTTEKADALNSLAAGSVDMDNNWFTDLIVSREDGIYIYYNDGQNFRVEKPEININSYSTPLGLTFWDINRDGFIDVFLSTYIKKDLMNGLTNFSPGYWATSALLLNNGDRSFENITESAWLNYVHNTFQWVFIDIDNDSWLDLVVAYDTGEPRIYKNNSDITFTLKPNPWTGKFAYPMGIWVWDYNNDGLTDLMFSNIGSSLPKAMVKWNIEDTDDLILDWFLLENKWDFIFKDVAKETQIQNYEFSWWAVFADMNNDSREDLIVSENYVDLSFQKIFKLPGRFLLQREDWVFAATGKAAWVSNKAFGITPLVSDFNNDGALDLVWINIAGPSFAFINDNNVEWNYLQVTFPETAKHLWAKAVLSLADWTTKIQDYITWEGLVTDQSSTIHFGLADAENLEKLTLKYTDWTEEIIEKPIINSKIIIQ
;
A
#
# COMPACT_ATOMS: atom_id res chain seq x y z
N MET A 1 54.21 20.93 -34.41
CA MET A 1 53.51 19.64 -34.53
C MET A 1 52.92 19.14 -33.21
N ASN A 2 53.62 19.25 -32.08
CA ASN A 2 53.07 18.76 -30.76
C ASN A 2 51.89 19.61 -30.24
N ILE A 3 51.91 20.93 -30.32
CA ILE A 3 50.83 21.79 -29.84
C ILE A 3 49.53 21.53 -30.61
N PHE A 4 49.58 21.36 -31.91
CA PHE A 4 48.42 21.06 -32.74
C PHE A 4 47.78 19.73 -32.35
N LYS A 5 48.58 18.68 -32.10
CA LYS A 5 48.10 17.38 -31.64
C LYS A 5 47.46 17.44 -30.26
N THR A 6 47.98 18.27 -29.35
CA THR A 6 47.43 18.47 -28.01
C THR A 6 46.08 19.20 -28.09
N ILE A 7 45.99 20.28 -28.89
CA ILE A 7 44.73 21.00 -29.09
C ILE A 7 43.66 20.09 -29.73
N LEU A 8 44.02 19.32 -30.74
CA LEU A 8 43.09 18.40 -31.39
C LEU A 8 42.58 17.32 -30.42
N ARG A 9 43.46 16.82 -29.52
CA ARG A 9 43.06 15.85 -28.50
C ARG A 9 42.10 16.47 -27.49
N LEU A 10 42.37 17.67 -27.02
CA LEU A 10 41.45 18.40 -26.10
C LEU A 10 40.08 18.64 -26.75
N ILE A 11 40.04 18.99 -28.03
CA ILE A 11 38.79 19.18 -28.78
C ILE A 11 38.01 17.84 -28.85
N LEU A 12 38.70 16.74 -29.14
CA LEU A 12 38.06 15.42 -29.18
C LEU A 12 37.55 14.99 -27.80
N ASP A 13 38.29 15.23 -26.74
CA ASP A 13 37.89 14.92 -25.37
C ASP A 13 36.63 15.73 -24.99
N TRP A 14 36.55 17.02 -25.33
CA TRP A 14 35.35 17.84 -25.13
C TRP A 14 34.16 17.38 -25.95
N ILE A 15 34.35 16.94 -27.18
CA ILE A 15 33.28 16.38 -28.02
C ILE A 15 32.73 15.09 -27.42
N LEU A 16 33.59 14.23 -26.89
CA LEU A 16 33.20 12.99 -26.22
C LEU A 16 32.43 13.24 -24.92
N ILE A 17 32.88 14.24 -24.13
CA ILE A 17 32.16 14.66 -22.92
C ILE A 17 30.78 15.20 -23.27
N LEU A 18 30.70 16.09 -24.26
CA LEU A 18 29.44 16.67 -24.70
C LEU A 18 28.47 15.59 -25.22
N PHE A 19 29.00 14.63 -25.99
CA PHE A 19 28.21 13.49 -26.49
C PHE A 19 27.71 12.61 -25.34
N ALA A 20 28.53 12.34 -24.34
CA ALA A 20 28.13 11.58 -23.15
C ALA A 20 27.03 12.33 -22.37
N ILE A 21 27.16 13.66 -22.20
CA ILE A 21 26.12 14.49 -21.56
C ILE A 21 24.81 14.44 -22.35
N VAL A 22 24.86 14.54 -23.67
CA VAL A 22 23.66 14.44 -24.52
C VAL A 22 23.01 13.06 -24.40
N LEU A 23 23.80 11.99 -24.39
CA LEU A 23 23.27 10.64 -24.19
C LEU A 23 22.60 10.47 -22.83
N ILE A 24 23.21 11.03 -21.78
CA ILE A 24 22.63 11.02 -20.42
C ILE A 24 21.32 11.80 -20.41
N LEU A 25 21.29 12.99 -21.01
CA LEU A 25 20.07 13.80 -21.10
C LEU A 25 18.95 13.10 -21.90
N LEU A 26 19.31 12.47 -23.02
CA LEU A 26 18.35 11.67 -23.82
C LEU A 26 17.83 10.47 -23.04
N PHE A 27 18.68 9.80 -22.29
CA PHE A 27 18.29 8.69 -21.41
C PHE A 27 17.38 9.15 -20.28
N LEU A 28 17.66 10.30 -19.65
CA LEU A 28 16.81 10.89 -18.61
C LEU A 28 15.43 11.27 -19.16
N LEU A 29 15.37 11.87 -20.36
CA LEU A 29 14.12 12.18 -21.04
C LEU A 29 13.35 10.92 -21.43
N TRP A 30 14.07 9.90 -21.90
CA TRP A 30 13.48 8.60 -22.25
C TRP A 30 12.91 7.88 -21.04
N LYS A 31 13.65 7.84 -19.91
CA LYS A 31 13.16 7.28 -18.64
C LYS A 31 11.89 7.96 -18.13
N ASP A 32 11.77 9.26 -18.35
CA ASP A 32 10.60 10.05 -17.94
C ASP A 32 9.31 9.67 -18.69
N THR A 33 9.47 9.11 -19.89
CA THR A 33 8.36 8.70 -20.74
C THR A 33 8.28 7.18 -20.92
N TRP A 34 9.13 6.43 -20.24
CA TRP A 34 9.22 4.99 -20.39
C TRP A 34 7.94 4.29 -19.97
N ASP A 35 7.31 3.67 -20.93
CA ASP A 35 6.22 2.72 -20.77
C ASP A 35 6.61 1.48 -21.57
N PRO A 36 6.86 0.33 -20.92
CA PRO A 36 7.34 -0.88 -21.61
C PRO A 36 6.34 -1.41 -22.64
N TYR A 37 5.07 -1.08 -22.49
CA TYR A 37 4.00 -1.64 -23.31
C TYR A 37 3.39 -0.65 -24.30
N ASN A 38 3.49 0.65 -24.04
CA ASN A 38 2.92 1.72 -24.88
C ASN A 38 1.42 1.55 -25.17
N ASN A 39 0.68 1.04 -24.19
CA ASN A 39 -0.77 0.90 -24.27
C ASN A 39 -1.45 2.26 -24.32
N LYS A 40 -2.58 2.34 -25.02
CA LYS A 40 -3.36 3.57 -25.14
C LYS A 40 -4.77 3.37 -24.59
N ILE A 41 -5.28 4.41 -23.98
CA ILE A 41 -6.68 4.55 -23.57
C ILE A 41 -7.22 5.85 -24.17
N SER A 42 -8.53 5.97 -24.28
CA SER A 42 -9.17 7.18 -24.80
C SER A 42 -8.93 8.37 -23.87
N GLU A 43 -8.59 9.54 -24.44
CA GLU A 43 -8.25 10.73 -23.65
C GLU A 43 -9.40 11.20 -22.76
N ASN A 44 -10.65 10.98 -23.16
CA ASN A 44 -11.84 11.33 -22.37
C ASN A 44 -12.08 10.42 -21.14
N LEU A 45 -11.34 9.32 -21.01
CA LEU A 45 -11.36 8.45 -19.84
C LEU A 45 -10.23 8.76 -18.85
N ILE A 46 -9.35 9.71 -19.19
CA ILE A 46 -8.22 10.08 -18.32
C ILE A 46 -8.69 11.20 -17.39
N PRO A 47 -8.73 10.95 -16.05
CA PRO A 47 -9.06 11.99 -15.09
C PRO A 47 -7.95 13.06 -15.04
N THR A 48 -8.32 14.28 -14.71
CA THR A 48 -7.39 15.38 -14.45
C THR A 48 -7.44 15.79 -12.99
N PHE A 49 -6.34 16.34 -12.47
CA PHE A 49 -6.19 16.57 -11.06
C PHE A 49 -5.61 17.95 -10.75
N GLN A 50 -6.06 18.53 -9.65
CA GLN A 50 -5.46 19.72 -9.05
C GLN A 50 -4.47 19.33 -7.96
N LYS A 51 -3.23 19.79 -8.06
CA LYS A 51 -2.14 19.44 -7.13
C LYS A 51 -2.06 20.37 -5.92
N TYR A 52 -1.88 19.79 -4.73
CA TYR A 52 -1.63 20.47 -3.45
C TYR A 52 -0.36 19.95 -2.80
N SER A 53 0.36 20.81 -2.07
CA SER A 53 1.46 20.40 -1.19
C SER A 53 0.92 20.26 0.22
N LEU A 54 1.14 19.11 0.86
CA LEU A 54 0.66 18.86 2.21
C LEU A 54 1.62 19.42 3.25
N ASP A 55 2.77 18.81 3.41
CA ASP A 55 3.72 19.11 4.45
C ASP A 55 4.89 19.98 3.97
N THR A 56 5.66 20.46 4.91
CA THR A 56 6.83 21.30 4.63
C THR A 56 7.99 20.49 4.05
N SER A 57 8.31 19.37 4.58
CA SER A 57 9.28 18.39 4.11
C SER A 57 9.58 17.36 5.18
N HIS A 58 9.44 16.09 4.87
CA HIS A 58 9.93 15.02 5.72
C HIS A 58 11.47 14.99 5.69
N MET A 59 12.11 15.14 6.86
CA MET A 59 13.54 14.89 7.01
C MET A 59 13.78 13.38 7.10
N PHE A 60 14.93 12.92 6.64
CA PHE A 60 15.27 11.51 6.65
C PHE A 60 16.78 11.28 6.65
N ASN A 61 17.25 10.33 7.45
CA ASN A 61 18.65 9.94 7.48
C ASN A 61 18.83 8.46 7.15
N TRP A 62 19.33 8.17 5.96
CA TRP A 62 19.56 6.84 5.43
C TRP A 62 20.48 5.94 6.26
N GLU A 63 21.34 6.55 7.11
CA GLU A 63 22.30 5.80 7.92
C GLU A 63 21.66 5.23 9.20
N THR A 64 20.62 5.87 9.71
CA THR A 64 20.09 5.58 11.05
C THR A 64 18.69 4.98 11.05
N SER A 65 17.94 4.98 9.95
CA SER A 65 16.59 4.45 9.90
C SER A 65 16.28 3.61 8.66
N LEU A 66 15.18 2.86 8.75
CA LEU A 66 14.56 2.20 7.60
C LEU A 66 13.93 3.24 6.67
N PRO A 67 13.93 3.02 5.35
CA PRO A 67 13.41 3.99 4.37
C PRO A 67 11.88 3.93 4.26
N VAL A 68 11.20 4.22 5.34
CA VAL A 68 9.74 4.20 5.46
C VAL A 68 9.24 5.45 6.16
N ARG A 69 7.98 5.76 6.01
CA ARG A 69 7.28 6.86 6.67
C ARG A 69 5.85 6.45 6.96
N ALA A 70 5.43 6.52 8.22
CA ALA A 70 4.07 6.26 8.62
C ALA A 70 3.09 7.18 7.89
N SER A 71 1.97 6.63 7.45
CA SER A 71 0.81 7.39 6.97
C SER A 71 -0.45 6.56 7.15
N SER A 72 -1.60 7.23 7.24
CA SER A 72 -2.90 6.59 7.31
C SER A 72 -3.98 7.55 6.84
N LEU A 73 -5.02 7.03 6.23
CA LEU A 73 -6.30 7.70 6.15
C LEU A 73 -7.10 7.35 7.41
N ILE A 74 -7.84 8.28 7.95
CA ILE A 74 -8.59 8.11 9.19
C ILE A 74 -9.78 9.08 9.24
N ASP A 75 -10.99 8.57 9.42
CA ASP A 75 -12.16 9.39 9.73
C ASP A 75 -12.21 9.68 11.23
N LEU A 76 -11.62 10.80 11.63
CA LEU A 76 -11.46 11.18 13.04
C LEU A 76 -12.75 11.56 13.75
N ASN A 77 -13.74 12.00 13.00
CA ASN A 77 -14.95 12.61 13.52
C ASN A 77 -16.23 11.85 13.12
N ASN A 78 -16.08 10.73 12.42
CA ASN A 78 -17.15 9.87 11.90
C ASN A 78 -18.10 10.62 10.95
N ASP A 79 -17.56 11.54 10.12
CA ASP A 79 -18.36 12.25 9.10
C ASP A 79 -18.31 11.57 7.71
N GLY A 80 -17.54 10.50 7.58
CA GLY A 80 -17.35 9.74 6.37
C GLY A 80 -16.36 10.37 5.39
N ILE A 81 -15.55 11.33 5.84
CA ILE A 81 -14.48 11.96 5.06
C ILE A 81 -13.15 11.76 5.80
N ASP A 82 -12.17 11.23 5.11
CA ASP A 82 -10.89 10.93 5.73
C ASP A 82 -10.04 12.17 5.95
N GLU A 83 -9.37 12.21 7.09
CA GLU A 83 -8.17 13.00 7.32
C GLU A 83 -6.92 12.19 6.94
N ILE A 84 -5.81 12.92 6.67
CA ILE A 84 -4.53 12.32 6.30
C ILE A 84 -3.56 12.43 7.48
N PHE A 85 -3.16 11.31 8.06
CA PHE A 85 -2.06 11.25 9.02
C PHE A 85 -0.72 11.09 8.29
N LEU A 86 0.28 11.87 8.68
CA LEU A 86 1.66 11.80 8.17
C LEU A 86 2.65 11.74 9.33
N GLY A 87 3.35 10.63 9.44
CA GLY A 87 4.39 10.44 10.45
C GLY A 87 5.61 11.34 10.24
N GLY A 88 6.17 11.80 11.35
CA GLY A 88 7.38 12.59 11.40
C GLY A 88 8.65 11.74 11.54
N TRP A 89 9.80 12.34 11.23
CA TRP A 89 11.13 11.86 11.58
C TRP A 89 11.48 12.26 13.02
N ALA A 90 12.49 11.63 13.63
CA ALA A 90 13.00 12.02 14.95
C ALA A 90 13.29 13.53 15.03
N GLY A 91 12.58 14.23 15.91
CA GLY A 91 12.58 15.67 16.03
C GLY A 91 11.60 16.42 15.13
N GLN A 92 10.75 15.71 14.39
CA GLN A 92 9.57 16.24 13.70
C GLN A 92 8.30 15.69 14.36
N ILE A 93 7.29 16.52 14.49
CA ILE A 93 5.97 16.10 14.94
C ILE A 93 5.25 15.34 13.83
N ASP A 94 4.39 14.40 14.22
CA ASP A 94 3.40 13.82 13.31
C ASP A 94 2.36 14.88 12.93
N GLN A 95 1.87 14.82 11.70
CA GLN A 95 0.96 15.82 11.15
C GLN A 95 -0.36 15.17 10.73
N ILE A 96 -1.47 15.91 10.91
CA ILE A 96 -2.79 15.51 10.42
C ILE A 96 -3.37 16.65 9.58
N PHE A 97 -3.95 16.30 8.42
CA PHE A 97 -4.54 17.25 7.48
C PHE A 97 -6.00 16.92 7.19
N GLU A 98 -6.84 17.94 7.27
CA GLU A 98 -8.26 17.95 6.87
C GLU A 98 -8.38 18.68 5.52
N TYR A 99 -9.18 18.15 4.57
CA TYR A 99 -9.54 18.91 3.36
C TYR A 99 -10.74 19.80 3.63
N LYS A 100 -10.54 21.10 3.54
CA LYS A 100 -11.56 22.09 3.86
C LYS A 100 -11.42 23.37 3.06
N ASN A 101 -12.56 23.91 2.57
CA ASN A 101 -12.58 25.13 1.76
C ASN A 101 -11.64 25.06 0.54
N ASN A 102 -11.63 23.94 -0.16
CA ASN A 102 -10.78 23.64 -1.33
C ASN A 102 -9.28 23.73 -1.02
N ASN A 103 -8.86 23.34 0.17
CA ASN A 103 -7.46 23.26 0.56
C ASN A 103 -7.24 22.24 1.68
N PHE A 104 -6.04 21.67 1.78
CA PHE A 104 -5.63 20.89 2.93
C PHE A 104 -5.17 21.80 4.06
N VAL A 105 -5.72 21.62 5.23
CA VAL A 105 -5.44 22.40 6.44
C VAL A 105 -4.85 21.49 7.50
N GLU A 106 -3.70 21.82 8.04
CA GLU A 106 -3.11 21.08 9.15
C GLU A 106 -3.93 21.32 10.42
N ILE A 107 -4.29 20.21 11.09
CA ILE A 107 -5.08 20.21 12.32
C ILE A 107 -4.37 19.52 13.49
N SER A 108 -3.07 19.29 13.38
CA SER A 108 -2.24 18.56 14.37
C SER A 108 -2.35 19.13 15.79
N ASP A 109 -2.56 20.44 15.95
CA ASP A 109 -2.74 21.09 17.25
C ASP A 109 -3.94 20.57 18.05
N LYS A 110 -4.95 20.03 17.38
CA LYS A 110 -6.12 19.44 18.03
C LYS A 110 -5.81 18.07 18.65
N PHE A 111 -4.74 17.45 18.20
CA PHE A 111 -4.33 16.09 18.52
C PHE A 111 -2.93 16.11 19.14
N THR A 112 -2.73 16.90 20.20
CA THR A 112 -1.42 17.07 20.85
C THR A 112 -0.88 15.74 21.33
N THR A 113 0.03 15.21 20.56
CA THR A 113 0.82 14.03 20.90
C THR A 113 1.96 14.46 21.82
N GLU A 114 1.83 14.22 23.11
CA GLU A 114 2.97 14.44 24.00
C GLU A 114 4.14 13.55 23.59
N LYS A 115 5.23 14.15 23.12
CA LYS A 115 6.58 13.57 22.98
C LYS A 115 6.74 12.34 22.06
N ALA A 116 6.12 12.34 20.94
CA ALA A 116 6.54 11.49 19.82
C ALA A 116 7.89 11.88 19.20
N ASP A 117 8.44 13.00 19.59
CA ASP A 117 9.49 13.76 18.89
C ASP A 117 10.88 13.11 18.88
N ALA A 118 11.11 12.03 19.63
CA ALA A 118 12.43 11.41 19.73
C ALA A 118 12.68 10.24 18.77
N LEU A 119 11.61 9.64 18.22
CA LEU A 119 11.66 8.44 17.38
C LEU A 119 10.92 8.66 16.08
N ASN A 120 11.31 7.88 15.05
CA ASN A 120 10.64 7.91 13.76
C ASN A 120 9.29 7.21 13.85
N SER A 121 8.26 7.79 13.25
CA SER A 121 6.99 7.12 12.98
C SER A 121 7.15 6.29 11.71
N LEU A 122 7.18 4.95 11.88
CA LEU A 122 7.54 4.01 10.83
C LEU A 122 6.31 3.55 10.04
N ALA A 123 5.22 3.25 10.74
CA ALA A 123 3.96 2.85 10.14
C ALA A 123 2.78 3.35 10.96
N ALA A 124 1.62 3.51 10.34
CA ALA A 124 0.38 3.86 11.02
C ALA A 124 -0.82 3.14 10.40
N GLY A 125 -1.81 2.82 11.23
CA GLY A 125 -3.09 2.27 10.82
C GLY A 125 -4.20 2.74 11.77
N SER A 126 -5.43 2.65 11.32
CA SER A 126 -6.62 3.16 11.99
C SER A 126 -7.63 2.05 12.24
N VAL A 127 -8.07 1.89 13.48
CA VAL A 127 -9.15 0.98 13.90
C VAL A 127 -9.67 1.39 15.28
N ASP A 128 -10.89 0.97 15.66
CA ASP A 128 -11.47 1.17 17.00
C ASP A 128 -10.95 0.09 17.98
N MET A 129 -9.83 0.38 18.65
CA MET A 129 -9.14 -0.57 19.54
C MET A 129 -9.82 -0.80 20.88
N ASP A 130 -10.65 0.15 21.36
CA ASP A 130 -11.31 0.06 22.67
C ASP A 130 -12.83 -0.05 22.59
N ASN A 131 -13.38 -0.25 21.40
CA ASN A 131 -14.81 -0.44 21.12
C ASN A 131 -15.68 0.75 21.56
N ASN A 132 -15.20 1.97 21.36
CA ASN A 132 -15.92 3.19 21.71
C ASN A 132 -16.59 3.88 20.51
N TRP A 133 -16.49 3.31 19.31
CA TRP A 133 -17.02 3.81 18.03
C TRP A 133 -16.27 5.00 17.41
N PHE A 134 -15.21 5.47 18.01
CA PHE A 134 -14.30 6.40 17.37
C PHE A 134 -13.05 5.67 16.92
N THR A 135 -12.61 5.96 15.72
CA THR A 135 -11.41 5.37 15.15
C THR A 135 -10.17 5.85 15.91
N ASP A 136 -9.39 4.91 16.43
CA ASP A 136 -8.10 5.14 17.06
C ASP A 136 -6.99 5.11 16.01
N LEU A 137 -5.85 5.72 16.33
CA LEU A 137 -4.67 5.67 15.49
C LEU A 137 -3.57 4.83 16.17
N ILE A 138 -3.04 3.85 15.46
CA ILE A 138 -1.95 3.01 15.93
C ILE A 138 -0.69 3.35 15.13
N VAL A 139 0.40 3.73 15.82
CA VAL A 139 1.66 4.12 15.19
C VAL A 139 2.79 3.20 15.67
N SER A 140 3.50 2.55 14.75
CA SER A 140 4.72 1.82 15.07
C SER A 140 5.93 2.75 15.06
N ARG A 141 6.84 2.54 16.00
CA ARG A 141 8.12 3.25 16.14
C ARG A 141 9.24 2.26 16.47
N GLU A 142 10.50 2.72 16.45
CA GLU A 142 11.64 1.82 16.66
C GLU A 142 11.60 1.04 17.98
N ASP A 143 10.86 1.52 18.98
CA ASP A 143 10.83 0.95 20.33
C ASP A 143 9.50 0.31 20.73
N GLY A 144 8.52 0.22 19.82
CA GLY A 144 7.22 -0.39 20.08
C GLY A 144 6.08 0.19 19.25
N ILE A 145 4.85 -0.12 19.65
CA ILE A 145 3.63 0.50 19.10
C ILE A 145 3.08 1.53 20.08
N TYR A 146 2.44 2.56 19.55
CA TYR A 146 1.77 3.62 20.28
C TYR A 146 0.34 3.68 19.82
N ILE A 147 -0.62 3.60 20.75
CA ILE A 147 -2.04 3.67 20.46
C ILE A 147 -2.57 5.03 20.93
N TYR A 148 -3.14 5.77 20.03
CA TYR A 148 -3.76 7.05 20.23
C TYR A 148 -5.28 6.83 20.31
N TYR A 149 -5.78 6.57 21.51
CA TYR A 149 -7.21 6.37 21.77
C TYR A 149 -7.98 7.67 21.56
N ASN A 150 -8.92 7.65 20.64
CA ASN A 150 -9.80 8.77 20.29
C ASN A 150 -11.10 8.71 21.10
N ASP A 151 -11.48 9.78 21.78
CA ASP A 151 -12.77 9.88 22.48
C ASP A 151 -13.78 10.81 21.76
N GLY A 152 -13.49 11.14 20.50
CA GLY A 152 -14.26 12.09 19.68
C GLY A 152 -13.93 13.56 19.95
N GLN A 153 -13.05 13.86 20.92
CA GLN A 153 -12.61 15.23 21.25
C GLN A 153 -11.10 15.32 21.42
N ASN A 154 -10.48 14.29 22.01
CA ASN A 154 -9.08 14.27 22.35
C ASN A 154 -8.48 12.91 22.10
N PHE A 155 -7.17 12.87 21.91
CA PHE A 155 -6.40 11.63 21.94
C PHE A 155 -5.75 11.40 23.30
N ARG A 156 -5.78 10.15 23.74
CA ARG A 156 -4.98 9.65 24.86
C ARG A 156 -3.97 8.64 24.33
N VAL A 157 -2.68 8.92 24.49
CA VAL A 157 -1.62 8.06 23.98
C VAL A 157 -1.18 7.05 25.01
N GLU A 158 -1.14 5.79 24.64
CA GLU A 158 -0.58 4.70 25.45
C GLU A 158 0.45 3.90 24.64
N LYS A 159 1.45 3.39 25.32
CA LYS A 159 2.43 2.46 24.76
C LYS A 159 2.28 1.12 25.50
N PRO A 160 1.58 0.13 24.93
CA PRO A 160 1.46 -1.18 25.54
C PRO A 160 2.80 -1.91 25.58
N GLU A 161 2.98 -2.75 26.58
CA GLU A 161 4.10 -3.70 26.60
C GLU A 161 3.81 -4.82 25.60
N ILE A 162 4.66 -4.96 24.60
CA ILE A 162 4.58 -6.03 23.60
C ILE A 162 5.84 -6.91 23.68
N ASN A 163 5.64 -8.23 23.68
CA ASN A 163 6.75 -9.18 23.74
C ASN A 163 7.26 -9.52 22.34
N ILE A 164 8.21 -8.71 21.84
CA ILE A 164 8.93 -8.94 20.59
C ILE A 164 10.43 -9.05 20.83
N ASN A 165 11.17 -9.64 19.90
CA ASN A 165 12.60 -9.78 20.02
C ASN A 165 13.33 -8.43 20.09
N SER A 166 14.31 -8.29 20.96
CA SER A 166 15.06 -7.04 21.18
C SER A 166 15.84 -6.53 19.95
N TYR A 167 16.07 -7.37 18.96
CA TYR A 167 16.72 -7.04 17.70
C TYR A 167 15.72 -6.67 16.57
N SER A 168 14.42 -6.76 16.85
CA SER A 168 13.35 -6.40 15.91
C SER A 168 12.97 -4.94 16.03
N THR A 169 12.65 -4.34 14.88
CA THR A 169 11.99 -3.04 14.75
C THR A 169 10.55 -3.29 14.31
N PRO A 170 9.54 -2.84 15.05
CA PRO A 170 8.16 -2.83 14.58
C PRO A 170 8.06 -2.06 13.25
N LEU A 171 7.40 -2.64 12.26
CA LEU A 171 7.33 -2.02 10.94
C LEU A 171 5.88 -1.88 10.46
N GLY A 172 5.20 -2.97 10.12
CA GLY A 172 3.83 -2.94 9.59
C GLY A 172 2.82 -3.43 10.61
N LEU A 173 1.58 -3.02 10.43
CA LEU A 173 0.44 -3.32 11.29
C LEU A 173 -0.69 -3.89 10.42
N THR A 174 -1.34 -4.96 10.86
CA THR A 174 -2.57 -5.47 10.24
C THR A 174 -3.52 -5.85 11.35
N PHE A 175 -4.80 -5.62 11.17
CA PHE A 175 -5.80 -5.71 12.23
C PHE A 175 -6.89 -6.72 11.87
N TRP A 176 -7.25 -7.56 12.82
CA TRP A 176 -8.42 -8.45 12.73
C TRP A 176 -8.75 -9.02 14.11
N ASP A 177 -10.01 -9.32 14.37
CA ASP A 177 -10.46 -10.09 15.52
C ASP A 177 -10.31 -11.60 15.19
N ILE A 178 -9.10 -12.15 15.39
CA ILE A 178 -8.73 -13.49 14.93
C ILE A 178 -9.41 -14.60 15.72
N ASN A 179 -9.73 -14.34 17.00
CA ASN A 179 -10.37 -15.28 17.91
C ASN A 179 -11.88 -15.03 18.06
N ARG A 180 -12.40 -13.97 17.40
CA ARG A 180 -13.83 -13.56 17.41
C ARG A 180 -14.36 -13.26 18.80
N ASP A 181 -13.55 -12.62 19.64
CA ASP A 181 -13.96 -12.18 20.98
C ASP A 181 -14.49 -10.74 21.03
N GLY A 182 -14.47 -10.04 19.90
CA GLY A 182 -14.95 -8.67 19.71
C GLY A 182 -13.87 -7.62 19.97
N PHE A 183 -12.62 -8.01 20.24
CA PHE A 183 -11.48 -7.09 20.33
C PHE A 183 -10.58 -7.25 19.11
N ILE A 184 -10.08 -6.13 18.59
CA ILE A 184 -9.20 -6.13 17.42
C ILE A 184 -7.80 -6.54 17.85
N ASP A 185 -7.27 -7.61 17.23
CA ASP A 185 -5.92 -8.10 17.40
C ASP A 185 -4.95 -7.43 16.43
N VAL A 186 -3.66 -7.48 16.73
CA VAL A 186 -2.63 -6.82 15.93
C VAL A 186 -1.65 -7.84 15.37
N PHE A 187 -1.54 -7.91 14.06
CA PHE A 187 -0.42 -8.56 13.43
C PHE A 187 0.68 -7.53 13.16
N LEU A 188 1.81 -7.69 13.83
CA LEU A 188 2.95 -6.77 13.78
C LEU A 188 4.06 -7.36 12.93
N SER A 189 4.24 -6.86 11.70
CA SER A 189 5.43 -7.20 10.91
C SER A 189 6.66 -6.52 11.50
N THR A 190 7.79 -7.21 11.44
CA THR A 190 9.04 -6.69 11.99
C THR A 190 10.18 -6.79 11.00
N TYR A 191 11.13 -5.88 11.17
CA TYR A 191 12.38 -5.86 10.45
C TYR A 191 13.56 -5.86 11.44
N ILE A 192 14.73 -6.35 11.05
CA ILE A 192 15.92 -6.26 11.88
C ILE A 192 16.31 -4.80 12.09
N LYS A 193 16.74 -4.46 13.32
CA LYS A 193 17.19 -3.09 13.64
C LYS A 193 18.28 -2.61 12.70
N LYS A 194 18.19 -1.35 12.29
CA LYS A 194 19.09 -0.74 11.31
C LYS A 194 20.56 -0.83 11.68
N ASP A 195 20.90 -0.67 12.95
CA ASP A 195 22.27 -0.78 13.48
C ASP A 195 22.83 -2.20 13.44
N LEU A 196 21.96 -3.22 13.36
CA LEU A 196 22.34 -4.63 13.20
C LEU A 196 22.43 -5.05 11.73
N MET A 197 21.94 -4.24 10.81
CA MET A 197 22.05 -4.48 9.37
C MET A 197 23.50 -4.26 8.92
N ASN A 198 24.22 -5.32 8.64
CA ASN A 198 25.61 -5.26 8.14
C ASN A 198 25.72 -4.79 6.67
N GLY A 199 24.73 -4.03 6.20
CA GLY A 199 24.67 -3.49 4.84
C GLY A 199 24.39 -4.50 3.74
N LEU A 200 24.09 -5.76 4.08
CA LEU A 200 23.82 -6.82 3.13
C LEU A 200 22.43 -7.39 3.34
N THR A 201 21.62 -7.37 2.31
CA THR A 201 20.38 -8.15 2.24
C THR A 201 20.74 -9.61 1.93
N ASN A 202 20.12 -10.57 2.59
CA ASN A 202 20.52 -11.96 2.49
C ASN A 202 19.27 -12.86 2.46
N PHE A 203 19.23 -13.83 1.54
CA PHE A 203 18.16 -14.82 1.44
C PHE A 203 18.31 -16.00 2.42
N SER A 204 19.27 -15.97 3.34
CA SER A 204 19.52 -17.02 4.33
C SER A 204 18.94 -16.66 5.70
N PRO A 205 18.30 -17.60 6.43
CA PRO A 205 17.84 -17.37 7.79
C PRO A 205 19.01 -17.11 8.76
N GLY A 206 18.75 -16.36 9.82
CA GLY A 206 19.71 -16.01 10.88
C GLY A 206 20.10 -14.54 10.93
N TYR A 207 19.65 -13.76 9.97
CA TYR A 207 19.85 -12.31 9.85
C TYR A 207 18.52 -11.53 10.01
N TRP A 208 17.44 -12.20 10.36
CA TRP A 208 16.08 -11.68 10.25
C TRP A 208 15.38 -11.56 11.58
N ALA A 209 14.38 -10.69 11.63
CA ALA A 209 13.46 -10.50 12.75
C ALA A 209 12.33 -11.53 12.72
N THR A 210 11.59 -11.66 13.81
CA THR A 210 10.38 -12.46 13.89
C THR A 210 9.19 -11.55 14.09
N SER A 211 8.23 -11.59 13.20
CA SER A 211 6.96 -10.88 13.32
C SER A 211 6.13 -11.43 14.47
N ALA A 212 5.11 -10.71 14.90
CA ALA A 212 4.31 -11.08 16.05
C ALA A 212 2.81 -11.00 15.77
N LEU A 213 2.07 -12.04 16.16
CA LEU A 213 0.62 -12.01 16.29
C LEU A 213 0.27 -11.75 17.74
N LEU A 214 -0.38 -10.62 18.00
CA LEU A 214 -0.67 -10.08 19.33
C LEU A 214 -2.19 -10.11 19.55
N LEU A 215 -2.67 -10.98 20.44
CA LEU A 215 -4.07 -10.97 20.88
C LEU A 215 -4.32 -9.81 21.85
N ASN A 216 -5.39 -9.07 21.62
CA ASN A 216 -5.89 -8.02 22.49
C ASN A 216 -6.77 -8.64 23.58
N ASN A 217 -6.38 -8.52 24.85
CA ASN A 217 -7.14 -9.08 25.97
C ASN A 217 -8.35 -8.20 26.39
N GLY A 218 -8.62 -7.11 25.70
CA GLY A 218 -9.71 -6.17 26.04
C GLY A 218 -9.43 -5.29 27.27
N ASP A 219 -8.30 -5.47 27.94
CA ASP A 219 -7.85 -4.68 29.09
C ASP A 219 -6.63 -3.80 28.78
N ARG A 220 -6.34 -3.59 27.47
CA ARG A 220 -5.19 -2.87 26.91
C ARG A 220 -3.85 -3.60 27.05
N SER A 221 -3.89 -4.86 27.34
CA SER A 221 -2.73 -5.74 27.28
C SER A 221 -2.80 -6.66 26.06
N PHE A 222 -1.63 -7.13 25.62
CA PHE A 222 -1.51 -8.00 24.46
C PHE A 222 -0.76 -9.29 24.81
N GLU A 223 -1.25 -10.43 24.30
CA GLU A 223 -0.55 -11.71 24.37
C GLU A 223 0.05 -12.07 23.01
N ASN A 224 1.35 -12.39 22.98
CA ASN A 224 2.00 -12.85 21.75
C ASN A 224 1.78 -14.35 21.55
N ILE A 225 0.97 -14.71 20.53
CA ILE A 225 0.61 -16.09 20.21
C ILE A 225 1.28 -16.61 18.93
N THR A 226 2.28 -15.93 18.41
CA THR A 226 2.92 -16.26 17.12
C THR A 226 3.37 -17.72 17.03
N GLU A 227 3.96 -18.27 18.09
CA GLU A 227 4.43 -19.66 18.12
C GLU A 227 3.28 -20.65 18.13
N SER A 228 2.24 -20.42 18.94
CA SER A 228 1.06 -21.29 19.02
C SER A 228 0.20 -21.24 17.75
N ALA A 229 0.24 -20.14 17.00
CA ALA A 229 -0.39 -19.98 15.69
C ALA A 229 0.41 -20.60 14.53
N TRP A 230 1.58 -21.18 14.78
CA TRP A 230 2.52 -21.76 13.80
C TRP A 230 3.08 -20.75 12.80
N LEU A 231 3.17 -19.49 13.20
CA LEU A 231 3.65 -18.35 12.37
C LEU A 231 5.07 -17.89 12.76
N ASN A 232 5.82 -18.68 13.50
CA ASN A 232 7.14 -18.35 14.05
C ASN A 232 8.27 -18.39 13.00
N TYR A 233 7.96 -18.12 11.73
CA TYR A 233 8.97 -18.04 10.67
C TYR A 233 9.84 -16.78 10.85
N VAL A 234 11.16 -17.00 10.97
CA VAL A 234 12.13 -15.90 11.16
C VAL A 234 12.47 -15.30 9.83
N HIS A 235 11.97 -14.10 9.56
CA HIS A 235 12.25 -13.36 8.32
C HIS A 235 11.90 -11.88 8.49
N ASN A 236 12.66 -11.00 7.84
CA ASN A 236 12.26 -9.61 7.70
C ASN A 236 10.99 -9.52 6.86
N THR A 237 9.98 -8.85 7.40
CA THR A 237 8.64 -8.83 6.81
C THR A 237 8.23 -7.40 6.55
N PHE A 238 7.82 -7.12 5.32
CA PHE A 238 7.28 -5.81 4.98
C PHE A 238 5.78 -5.76 5.24
N GLN A 239 5.03 -6.74 4.73
CA GLN A 239 3.59 -6.69 4.84
C GLN A 239 2.96 -8.07 5.04
N TRP A 240 1.81 -8.04 5.70
CA TRP A 240 0.88 -9.15 5.88
C TRP A 240 -0.52 -8.65 5.55
N VAL A 241 -1.30 -9.48 4.86
CA VAL A 241 -2.69 -9.20 4.56
C VAL A 241 -3.52 -10.42 4.92
N PHE A 242 -4.60 -10.19 5.64
CA PHE A 242 -5.64 -11.19 5.84
C PHE A 242 -6.63 -11.13 4.67
N ILE A 243 -7.12 -12.27 4.21
CA ILE A 243 -8.09 -12.38 3.11
C ILE A 243 -8.73 -13.76 3.10
N ASP A 244 -10.02 -13.86 2.84
CA ASP A 244 -10.74 -15.12 2.68
C ASP A 244 -10.54 -15.64 1.25
N ILE A 245 -9.50 -16.46 1.04
CA ILE A 245 -9.08 -16.95 -0.29
C ILE A 245 -10.01 -18.03 -0.81
N ASP A 246 -10.53 -18.92 0.07
CA ASP A 246 -11.37 -20.06 -0.31
C ASP A 246 -12.85 -19.88 0.06
N ASN A 247 -13.25 -18.66 0.47
CA ASN A 247 -14.60 -18.27 0.85
C ASN A 247 -15.21 -19.17 1.95
N ASP A 248 -14.40 -19.57 2.94
CA ASP A 248 -14.85 -20.30 4.13
C ASP A 248 -15.18 -19.38 5.32
N SER A 249 -15.05 -18.06 5.12
CA SER A 249 -15.26 -16.98 6.10
C SER A 249 -14.23 -16.95 7.24
N TRP A 250 -13.15 -17.71 7.14
CA TRP A 250 -11.95 -17.54 7.95
C TRP A 250 -10.87 -16.88 7.11
N LEU A 251 -10.35 -15.78 7.61
CA LEU A 251 -9.32 -15.07 6.87
C LEU A 251 -8.02 -15.86 6.86
N ASP A 252 -7.51 -16.07 5.67
CA ASP A 252 -6.21 -16.63 5.39
C ASP A 252 -5.14 -15.53 5.46
N LEU A 253 -3.86 -15.90 5.36
CA LEU A 253 -2.78 -14.95 5.53
C LEU A 253 -1.82 -14.98 4.34
N VAL A 254 -1.57 -13.81 3.75
CA VAL A 254 -0.59 -13.61 2.68
C VAL A 254 0.56 -12.74 3.20
N VAL A 255 1.80 -13.14 2.92
CA VAL A 255 3.00 -12.50 3.50
C VAL A 255 4.02 -12.12 2.43
N ALA A 256 4.46 -10.86 2.45
CA ALA A 256 5.59 -10.34 1.70
C ALA A 256 6.84 -10.30 2.59
N TYR A 257 7.74 -11.27 2.41
CA TYR A 257 9.03 -11.31 3.07
C TYR A 257 10.09 -10.60 2.23
N ASP A 258 10.81 -9.64 2.82
CA ASP A 258 11.96 -9.04 2.16
C ASP A 258 13.03 -10.10 1.85
N THR A 259 13.46 -10.19 0.60
CA THR A 259 14.43 -11.21 0.18
C THR A 259 14.00 -12.66 0.46
N GLY A 260 12.72 -12.96 0.24
CA GLY A 260 12.14 -14.26 0.52
C GLY A 260 11.16 -14.75 -0.55
N GLU A 261 10.60 -15.92 -0.31
CA GLU A 261 9.46 -16.40 -1.11
C GLU A 261 8.16 -15.79 -0.59
N PRO A 262 7.26 -15.32 -1.47
CA PRO A 262 5.92 -14.94 -1.06
C PRO A 262 5.18 -16.16 -0.49
N ARG A 263 4.54 -16.00 0.66
CA ARG A 263 3.87 -17.11 1.34
C ARG A 263 2.38 -16.85 1.50
N ILE A 264 1.63 -17.92 1.35
CA ILE A 264 0.18 -17.96 1.56
C ILE A 264 -0.11 -19.04 2.60
N TYR A 265 -0.82 -18.70 3.65
CA TYR A 265 -1.17 -19.62 4.72
C TYR A 265 -2.69 -19.73 4.83
N LYS A 266 -3.21 -20.95 4.80
CA LYS A 266 -4.62 -21.22 5.12
C LYS A 266 -4.83 -21.19 6.62
N ASN A 267 -5.87 -20.49 7.06
CA ASN A 267 -6.39 -20.56 8.41
C ASN A 267 -7.08 -21.90 8.63
N ASN A 268 -6.72 -22.60 9.71
CA ASN A 268 -7.32 -23.90 10.04
C ASN A 268 -8.62 -23.77 10.85
N SER A 269 -9.16 -22.56 10.99
CA SER A 269 -10.37 -22.24 11.79
C SER A 269 -10.19 -22.47 13.31
N ASP A 270 -8.96 -22.49 13.80
CA ASP A 270 -8.59 -22.69 15.20
C ASP A 270 -7.42 -21.80 15.66
N ILE A 271 -7.23 -20.65 14.98
CA ILE A 271 -6.14 -19.69 15.21
C ILE A 271 -4.76 -20.25 14.82
N THR A 272 -4.69 -21.40 14.14
CA THR A 272 -3.45 -21.93 13.55
C THR A 272 -3.46 -21.81 12.04
N PHE A 273 -2.27 -21.78 11.42
CA PHE A 273 -2.13 -21.55 9.99
C PHE A 273 -1.28 -22.63 9.32
N THR A 274 -1.68 -23.04 8.12
CA THR A 274 -0.97 -24.04 7.32
C THR A 274 -0.47 -23.43 6.02
N LEU A 275 0.85 -23.50 5.77
CA LEU A 275 1.46 -23.02 4.52
C LEU A 275 0.91 -23.76 3.30
N LYS A 276 0.44 -23.00 2.30
CA LYS A 276 -0.04 -23.50 1.01
C LYS A 276 0.96 -23.23 -0.10
N PRO A 277 1.10 -24.12 -1.09
CA PRO A 277 1.90 -23.85 -2.26
C PRO A 277 1.26 -22.75 -3.14
N ASN A 278 2.09 -21.99 -3.82
CA ASN A 278 1.69 -20.99 -4.82
C ASN A 278 2.64 -21.08 -6.02
N PRO A 279 2.40 -20.38 -7.16
CA PRO A 279 3.24 -20.45 -8.36
C PRO A 279 4.73 -20.13 -8.13
N TRP A 280 5.02 -19.42 -7.03
CA TRP A 280 6.37 -18.96 -6.67
C TRP A 280 7.01 -19.73 -5.50
N THR A 281 6.40 -20.82 -5.05
CA THR A 281 6.97 -21.69 -4.02
C THR A 281 8.37 -22.17 -4.42
N GLY A 282 9.35 -21.94 -3.54
CA GLY A 282 10.76 -22.26 -3.79
C GLY A 282 11.50 -21.24 -4.67
N LYS A 283 10.86 -20.12 -5.04
CA LYS A 283 11.50 -18.98 -5.70
C LYS A 283 11.72 -17.85 -4.70
N PHE A 284 12.63 -16.96 -5.03
CA PHE A 284 12.99 -15.81 -4.20
C PHE A 284 12.66 -14.51 -4.90
N ALA A 285 12.16 -13.54 -4.16
CA ALA A 285 11.79 -12.24 -4.67
C ALA A 285 12.12 -11.13 -3.65
N TYR A 286 11.82 -9.90 -3.99
CA TYR A 286 11.86 -8.74 -3.10
C TYR A 286 10.45 -8.15 -2.97
N PRO A 287 9.45 -8.93 -2.53
CA PRO A 287 8.10 -8.40 -2.41
C PRO A 287 8.06 -7.38 -1.27
N MET A 288 7.69 -6.15 -1.59
CA MET A 288 7.61 -5.06 -0.62
C MET A 288 6.18 -4.76 -0.23
N GLY A 289 5.26 -4.89 -1.19
CA GLY A 289 3.85 -4.68 -0.97
C GLY A 289 2.99 -5.79 -1.53
N ILE A 290 1.84 -6.02 -0.87
CA ILE A 290 0.78 -6.91 -1.31
C ILE A 290 -0.45 -6.05 -1.55
N TRP A 291 -1.14 -6.31 -2.65
CA TRP A 291 -2.47 -5.80 -2.89
C TRP A 291 -3.42 -6.93 -3.19
N VAL A 292 -4.65 -6.82 -2.73
CA VAL A 292 -5.70 -7.81 -2.90
C VAL A 292 -6.92 -7.19 -3.56
N TRP A 293 -7.40 -7.81 -4.64
CA TRP A 293 -8.51 -7.30 -5.43
C TRP A 293 -9.04 -8.33 -6.41
N ASP A 294 -10.31 -8.22 -6.80
CA ASP A 294 -10.88 -8.96 -7.94
C ASP A 294 -10.64 -8.16 -9.24
N TYR A 295 -9.43 -8.30 -9.85
CA TYR A 295 -9.00 -7.48 -10.98
C TYR A 295 -9.79 -7.73 -12.27
N ASN A 296 -10.43 -8.90 -12.38
CA ASN A 296 -11.13 -9.36 -13.57
C ASN A 296 -12.64 -9.52 -13.38
N ASN A 297 -13.18 -9.12 -12.22
CA ASN A 297 -14.58 -9.22 -11.82
C ASN A 297 -15.14 -10.65 -11.92
N ASP A 298 -14.34 -11.70 -11.58
CA ASP A 298 -14.78 -13.09 -11.55
C ASP A 298 -15.33 -13.53 -10.18
N GLY A 299 -15.28 -12.65 -9.18
CA GLY A 299 -15.79 -12.87 -7.83
C GLY A 299 -14.82 -13.55 -6.88
N LEU A 300 -13.57 -13.75 -7.29
CA LEU A 300 -12.49 -14.27 -6.48
C LEU A 300 -11.45 -13.18 -6.25
N THR A 301 -10.94 -13.09 -5.05
CA THR A 301 -9.93 -12.09 -4.73
C THR A 301 -8.56 -12.53 -5.22
N ASP A 302 -7.89 -11.66 -5.97
CA ASP A 302 -6.58 -11.86 -6.57
C ASP A 302 -5.48 -11.17 -5.74
N LEU A 303 -4.21 -11.51 -6.00
CA LEU A 303 -3.07 -11.03 -5.23
C LEU A 303 -2.04 -10.39 -6.15
N MET A 304 -1.73 -9.11 -5.95
CA MET A 304 -0.60 -8.46 -6.60
C MET A 304 0.54 -8.26 -5.61
N PHE A 305 1.77 -8.43 -6.10
CA PHE A 305 2.97 -8.13 -5.33
C PHE A 305 3.87 -7.16 -6.10
N SER A 306 4.26 -6.07 -5.45
CA SER A 306 5.31 -5.21 -5.93
C SER A 306 6.68 -5.89 -5.78
N ASN A 307 7.65 -5.50 -6.62
CA ASN A 307 8.99 -6.07 -6.61
C ASN A 307 9.99 -5.04 -7.15
N ILE A 308 11.28 -5.38 -7.16
CA ILE A 308 12.35 -4.45 -7.60
C ILE A 308 12.42 -4.24 -9.12
N GLY A 309 11.66 -5.00 -9.90
CA GLY A 309 11.58 -4.87 -11.35
C GLY A 309 12.86 -5.22 -12.09
N SER A 310 12.85 -4.96 -13.39
CA SER A 310 13.98 -5.27 -14.29
C SER A 310 15.10 -4.23 -14.28
N SER A 311 15.02 -3.22 -13.42
CA SER A 311 15.98 -2.09 -13.38
C SER A 311 17.40 -2.49 -13.03
N LEU A 312 17.57 -3.59 -12.31
CA LEU A 312 18.87 -4.12 -11.91
C LEU A 312 19.08 -5.52 -12.46
N PRO A 313 20.28 -5.83 -13.00
CA PRO A 313 20.60 -7.18 -13.44
C PRO A 313 20.54 -8.19 -12.28
N LYS A 314 19.94 -9.36 -12.49
CA LYS A 314 19.85 -10.44 -11.48
C LYS A 314 21.20 -10.73 -10.80
N ALA A 315 22.30 -10.70 -11.55
CA ALA A 315 23.64 -10.92 -11.01
C ALA A 315 24.09 -9.91 -9.94
N MET A 316 23.50 -8.69 -9.93
CA MET A 316 23.82 -7.65 -8.94
C MET A 316 23.00 -7.77 -7.67
N VAL A 317 21.82 -8.40 -7.74
CA VAL A 317 20.84 -8.46 -6.64
C VAL A 317 20.60 -9.89 -6.15
N LYS A 318 21.30 -10.87 -6.68
CA LYS A 318 21.12 -12.27 -6.28
C LYS A 318 21.70 -12.63 -4.90
N TRP A 319 22.54 -11.77 -4.35
CA TRP A 319 23.26 -11.97 -3.08
C TRP A 319 23.80 -13.41 -2.95
N ASN A 320 23.27 -14.18 -2.00
CA ASN A 320 23.65 -15.57 -1.73
C ASN A 320 22.84 -16.62 -2.51
N ILE A 321 21.94 -16.22 -3.45
CA ILE A 321 21.26 -17.17 -4.35
C ILE A 321 22.26 -17.68 -5.38
N GLU A 322 22.40 -19.02 -5.47
CA GLU A 322 23.32 -19.66 -6.41
C GLU A 322 22.78 -19.63 -7.83
N ASP A 323 21.55 -20.10 -8.02
CA ASP A 323 20.88 -20.13 -9.32
C ASP A 323 20.00 -18.87 -9.48
N THR A 324 20.35 -18.03 -10.45
CA THR A 324 19.58 -16.81 -10.75
C THR A 324 18.21 -17.09 -11.38
N ASP A 325 17.92 -18.31 -11.82
CA ASP A 325 16.62 -18.69 -12.33
C ASP A 325 15.59 -18.88 -11.20
N ASP A 326 16.09 -19.04 -9.96
CA ASP A 326 15.24 -19.04 -8.76
C ASP A 326 14.88 -17.63 -8.28
N LEU A 327 15.45 -16.57 -8.86
CA LEU A 327 15.20 -15.19 -8.47
C LEU A 327 14.20 -14.51 -9.41
N ILE A 328 13.11 -14.01 -8.84
CA ILE A 328 12.07 -13.23 -9.53
C ILE A 328 12.28 -11.76 -9.20
N LEU A 329 12.33 -10.91 -10.22
CA LEU A 329 12.44 -9.46 -10.06
C LEU A 329 11.20 -8.71 -10.54
N ASP A 330 10.46 -9.30 -11.48
CA ASP A 330 9.26 -8.70 -12.06
C ASP A 330 8.13 -8.59 -11.04
N TRP A 331 7.20 -7.66 -11.23
CA TRP A 331 5.95 -7.65 -10.50
C TRP A 331 5.14 -8.88 -10.88
N PHE A 332 4.32 -9.38 -9.99
CA PHE A 332 3.47 -10.52 -10.27
C PHE A 332 2.06 -10.30 -9.77
N LEU A 333 1.08 -10.80 -10.55
CA LEU A 333 -0.35 -10.79 -10.28
C LEU A 333 -0.83 -12.23 -10.29
N LEU A 334 -1.20 -12.72 -9.12
CA LEU A 334 -1.69 -14.07 -8.92
C LEU A 334 -3.22 -14.08 -9.01
N GLU A 335 -3.73 -14.49 -10.16
CA GLU A 335 -5.15 -14.71 -10.36
C GLU A 335 -5.61 -15.94 -9.57
N ASN A 336 -6.58 -15.77 -8.68
CA ASN A 336 -7.17 -16.84 -7.89
C ASN A 336 -8.06 -17.74 -8.78
N LYS A 337 -7.81 -19.03 -8.75
CA LYS A 337 -8.59 -20.04 -9.48
C LYS A 337 -9.36 -20.98 -8.55
N TRP A 338 -9.64 -20.50 -7.33
CA TRP A 338 -10.29 -21.22 -6.26
C TRP A 338 -9.35 -22.15 -5.47
N ASP A 339 -9.63 -22.32 -4.17
CA ASP A 339 -8.97 -23.28 -3.25
C ASP A 339 -7.44 -23.24 -3.30
N PHE A 340 -6.86 -22.02 -3.14
CA PHE A 340 -5.40 -21.76 -3.14
C PHE A 340 -4.68 -22.15 -4.45
N ILE A 341 -5.42 -22.29 -5.55
CA ILE A 341 -4.84 -22.46 -6.87
C ILE A 341 -4.71 -21.08 -7.52
N PHE A 342 -3.50 -20.67 -7.83
CA PHE A 342 -3.20 -19.37 -8.44
C PHE A 342 -2.51 -19.53 -9.78
N LYS A 343 -2.71 -18.55 -10.66
CA LYS A 343 -1.99 -18.38 -11.92
C LYS A 343 -1.37 -16.98 -11.94
N ASP A 344 -0.07 -16.87 -12.21
CA ASP A 344 0.53 -15.57 -12.46
C ASP A 344 0.14 -15.05 -13.85
N VAL A 345 -0.52 -13.92 -13.88
CA VAL A 345 -1.05 -13.26 -15.10
C VAL A 345 -0.41 -11.89 -15.35
N ALA A 346 0.66 -11.52 -14.65
CA ALA A 346 1.34 -10.25 -14.80
C ALA A 346 1.83 -9.99 -16.24
N LYS A 347 2.13 -11.06 -16.98
CA LYS A 347 2.52 -10.98 -18.39
C LYS A 347 1.33 -10.69 -19.30
N GLU A 348 0.22 -11.36 -19.06
CA GLU A 348 -1.02 -11.21 -19.80
C GLU A 348 -1.62 -9.82 -19.60
N THR A 349 -1.64 -9.32 -18.37
CA THR A 349 -2.12 -7.98 -18.00
C THR A 349 -1.11 -6.86 -18.33
N GLN A 350 0.09 -7.25 -18.79
CA GLN A 350 1.15 -6.33 -19.18
C GLN A 350 1.61 -5.39 -18.06
N ILE A 351 1.80 -5.92 -16.84
CA ILE A 351 2.41 -5.20 -15.73
C ILE A 351 3.79 -5.74 -15.35
N GLN A 352 4.21 -6.87 -15.88
CA GLN A 352 5.42 -7.61 -15.50
C GLN A 352 6.70 -6.77 -15.60
N ASN A 353 6.86 -5.95 -16.65
CA ASN A 353 8.14 -5.32 -16.99
C ASN A 353 8.30 -3.89 -16.43
N TYR A 354 7.51 -3.48 -15.46
CA TYR A 354 7.73 -2.23 -14.75
C TYR A 354 8.93 -2.35 -13.81
N GLU A 355 9.31 -1.25 -13.19
CA GLU A 355 10.60 -1.16 -12.49
C GLU A 355 10.43 -1.25 -10.96
N PHE A 356 11.43 -0.82 -10.21
CA PHE A 356 11.45 -0.87 -8.75
C PHE A 356 10.24 -0.16 -8.15
N SER A 357 9.44 -0.88 -7.38
CA SER A 357 8.26 -0.33 -6.72
C SER A 357 8.20 -0.70 -5.25
N TRP A 358 7.80 0.26 -4.44
CA TRP A 358 7.54 0.04 -3.03
C TRP A 358 6.13 -0.48 -2.81
N TRP A 359 5.14 0.24 -3.34
CA TRP A 359 3.75 -0.06 -3.08
C TRP A 359 2.84 0.24 -4.26
N ALA A 360 1.71 -0.46 -4.28
CA ALA A 360 0.65 -0.27 -5.26
C ALA A 360 -0.73 -0.21 -4.60
N VAL A 361 -1.67 0.49 -5.22
CA VAL A 361 -3.08 0.55 -4.83
C VAL A 361 -3.92 0.31 -6.09
N PHE A 362 -4.96 -0.51 -5.98
CA PHE A 362 -6.02 -0.60 -6.98
C PHE A 362 -7.20 0.30 -6.57
N ALA A 363 -7.72 1.09 -7.50
CA ALA A 363 -8.87 1.93 -7.28
C ALA A 363 -9.45 2.39 -8.63
N ASP A 364 -10.76 2.46 -8.77
CA ASP A 364 -11.40 2.96 -9.98
C ASP A 364 -11.36 4.51 -10.00
N MET A 365 -10.26 5.05 -10.50
CA MET A 365 -9.95 6.49 -10.45
C MET A 365 -10.76 7.33 -11.45
N ASN A 366 -11.47 6.69 -12.37
CA ASN A 366 -12.28 7.34 -13.39
C ASN A 366 -13.74 6.86 -13.40
N ASN A 367 -14.15 6.06 -12.43
CA ASN A 367 -15.50 5.51 -12.27
C ASN A 367 -15.97 4.63 -13.46
N ASP A 368 -15.03 4.08 -14.26
CA ASP A 368 -15.37 3.31 -15.47
C ASP A 368 -15.67 1.83 -15.19
N SER A 369 -15.78 1.48 -13.91
CA SER A 369 -16.14 0.12 -13.46
C SER A 369 -14.99 -0.89 -13.54
N ARG A 370 -13.76 -0.40 -13.76
CA ARG A 370 -12.52 -1.19 -13.77
C ARG A 370 -11.52 -0.56 -12.80
N GLU A 371 -10.77 -1.42 -12.14
CA GLU A 371 -9.81 -0.96 -11.14
C GLU A 371 -8.47 -0.58 -11.78
N ASP A 372 -8.09 0.65 -11.58
CA ASP A 372 -6.83 1.21 -12.03
C ASP A 372 -5.71 0.86 -11.03
N LEU A 373 -4.46 0.92 -11.48
CA LEU A 373 -3.31 0.57 -10.66
C LEU A 373 -2.39 1.77 -10.46
N ILE A 374 -2.23 2.21 -9.22
CA ILE A 374 -1.35 3.30 -8.83
C ILE A 374 -0.15 2.73 -8.09
N VAL A 375 1.09 2.99 -8.56
CA VAL A 375 2.30 2.36 -8.03
C VAL A 375 3.36 3.40 -7.68
N SER A 376 3.88 3.32 -6.45
CA SER A 376 5.06 4.08 -6.04
C SER A 376 6.33 3.45 -6.58
N GLU A 377 6.79 3.92 -7.76
CA GLU A 377 8.10 3.56 -8.29
C GLU A 377 9.17 4.54 -7.81
N ASN A 378 10.27 4.02 -7.30
CA ASN A 378 11.45 4.83 -6.98
C ASN A 378 12.66 3.94 -6.65
N TYR A 379 13.82 4.56 -6.46
CA TYR A 379 15.01 3.88 -5.96
C TYR A 379 15.38 4.41 -4.58
N VAL A 380 15.76 3.51 -3.69
CA VAL A 380 16.28 3.88 -2.39
C VAL A 380 17.80 3.72 -2.39
N ASP A 381 18.48 4.82 -2.12
CA ASP A 381 19.87 4.95 -1.64
C ASP A 381 21.04 4.46 -2.50
N LEU A 382 20.90 4.19 -3.79
CA LEU A 382 22.08 4.05 -4.64
C LEU A 382 22.45 5.42 -5.26
N SER A 383 23.67 5.91 -4.98
CA SER A 383 24.10 7.28 -5.34
C SER A 383 23.95 7.65 -6.81
N PHE A 384 24.09 6.67 -7.72
CA PHE A 384 23.88 6.90 -9.15
C PHE A 384 22.39 6.85 -9.55
N GLN A 385 21.53 6.21 -8.76
CA GLN A 385 20.08 6.07 -9.03
C GLN A 385 19.31 7.33 -8.63
N LYS A 386 19.83 8.14 -7.70
CA LYS A 386 19.28 9.47 -7.38
C LYS A 386 19.21 10.40 -8.59
N ILE A 387 19.98 10.11 -9.66
CA ILE A 387 19.95 10.82 -10.93
C ILE A 387 18.78 10.36 -11.82
N PHE A 388 18.32 9.13 -11.65
CA PHE A 388 17.32 8.47 -12.51
C PHE A 388 16.05 8.16 -11.70
N LYS A 389 15.39 9.20 -11.21
CA LYS A 389 14.12 9.06 -10.46
C LYS A 389 13.04 8.52 -11.39
N LEU A 390 12.48 7.37 -11.03
CA LEU A 390 11.29 6.85 -11.69
C LEU A 390 10.07 7.68 -11.26
N PRO A 391 9.16 7.98 -12.18
CA PRO A 391 7.87 8.57 -11.81
C PRO A 391 6.99 7.51 -11.15
N GLY A 392 6.20 7.89 -10.14
CA GLY A 392 5.10 7.04 -9.70
C GLY A 392 4.18 6.73 -10.89
N ARG A 393 3.67 5.50 -10.97
CA ARG A 393 2.81 5.04 -12.06
C ARG A 393 1.35 5.25 -11.72
N PHE A 394 0.62 5.73 -12.71
CA PHE A 394 -0.83 5.81 -12.73
C PHE A 394 -1.28 5.09 -13.99
N LEU A 395 -1.80 3.87 -13.82
CA LEU A 395 -2.07 2.90 -14.87
C LEU A 395 -3.58 2.67 -14.93
N LEU A 396 -4.26 3.21 -15.94
CA LEU A 396 -5.69 2.97 -16.13
C LEU A 396 -5.93 1.61 -16.80
N GLN A 397 -6.88 0.84 -16.27
CA GLN A 397 -7.24 -0.47 -16.80
C GLN A 397 -8.15 -0.32 -18.03
N ARG A 398 -7.92 -1.16 -19.02
CA ARG A 398 -8.68 -1.21 -20.27
C ARG A 398 -9.69 -2.36 -20.26
N GLU A 399 -10.63 -2.34 -21.22
CA GLU A 399 -11.63 -3.40 -21.40
C GLU A 399 -11.02 -4.80 -21.69
N ASP A 400 -9.78 -4.86 -22.16
CA ASP A 400 -9.05 -6.12 -22.42
C ASP A 400 -8.15 -6.54 -21.23
N TRP A 401 -8.39 -5.99 -20.04
CA TRP A 401 -7.69 -6.27 -18.78
C TRP A 401 -6.19 -5.93 -18.76
N VAL A 402 -5.71 -5.17 -19.74
CA VAL A 402 -4.34 -4.62 -19.72
C VAL A 402 -4.33 -3.19 -19.22
N PHE A 403 -3.19 -2.72 -18.77
CA PHE A 403 -3.04 -1.39 -18.18
C PHE A 403 -2.35 -0.42 -19.13
N ALA A 404 -2.76 0.85 -19.11
CA ALA A 404 -2.19 1.94 -19.88
C ALA A 404 -1.60 3.01 -18.96
N ALA A 405 -0.32 3.36 -19.14
CA ALA A 405 0.36 4.38 -18.33
C ALA A 405 -0.12 5.79 -18.72
N THR A 406 -0.88 6.43 -17.83
CA THR A 406 -1.53 7.73 -18.07
C THR A 406 -1.07 8.85 -17.12
N GLY A 407 -0.21 8.57 -16.14
CA GLY A 407 0.17 9.51 -15.09
C GLY A 407 0.69 10.86 -15.58
N LYS A 408 1.30 10.92 -16.79
CA LYS A 408 1.70 12.18 -17.41
C LYS A 408 0.52 12.95 -17.98
N ALA A 409 -0.44 12.26 -18.60
CA ALA A 409 -1.65 12.86 -19.14
C ALA A 409 -2.59 13.34 -18.03
N ALA A 410 -2.71 12.57 -16.96
CA ALA A 410 -3.46 12.91 -15.76
C ALA A 410 -2.79 13.96 -14.86
N TRP A 411 -1.51 14.33 -15.12
CA TRP A 411 -0.73 15.30 -14.34
C TRP A 411 -0.40 14.87 -12.89
N VAL A 412 -0.43 13.56 -12.61
CA VAL A 412 -0.19 12.99 -11.26
C VAL A 412 1.20 12.37 -11.09
N SER A 413 2.12 12.55 -12.02
CA SER A 413 3.47 11.98 -11.93
C SER A 413 4.22 12.45 -10.69
N ASN A 414 4.70 11.51 -9.86
CA ASN A 414 5.52 11.76 -8.68
C ASN A 414 6.98 11.37 -8.95
N LYS A 415 7.90 12.34 -8.88
CA LYS A 415 9.35 12.11 -8.99
C LYS A 415 10.10 12.28 -7.68
N ALA A 416 9.39 12.47 -6.58
CA ALA A 416 9.96 12.44 -5.24
C ALA A 416 10.20 10.97 -4.81
N PHE A 417 10.73 10.74 -3.62
CA PHE A 417 10.87 9.39 -3.09
C PHE A 417 9.52 8.90 -2.53
N GLY A 418 8.62 8.47 -3.44
CA GLY A 418 7.33 7.91 -3.06
C GLY A 418 7.50 6.56 -2.37
N ILE A 419 6.78 6.36 -1.27
CA ILE A 419 6.70 5.08 -0.56
C ILE A 419 5.36 4.42 -0.82
N THR A 420 4.27 5.17 -0.69
CA THR A 420 2.92 4.66 -0.89
C THR A 420 2.03 5.73 -1.54
N PRO A 421 1.04 5.37 -2.35
CA PRO A 421 -0.12 6.20 -2.62
C PRO A 421 -1.19 5.99 -1.56
N LEU A 422 -1.97 7.03 -1.25
CA LEU A 422 -3.24 6.95 -0.54
C LEU A 422 -4.35 7.42 -1.48
N VAL A 423 -5.51 6.78 -1.39
CA VAL A 423 -6.66 7.07 -2.25
C VAL A 423 -7.92 7.23 -1.40
N SER A 424 -8.61 8.37 -1.54
CA SER A 424 -9.89 8.67 -0.91
C SER A 424 -10.60 9.77 -1.67
N ASP A 425 -11.89 9.97 -1.43
CA ASP A 425 -12.68 11.09 -1.93
C ASP A 425 -12.73 12.20 -0.85
N PHE A 426 -11.67 13.04 -0.80
CA PHE A 426 -11.50 14.07 0.24
C PHE A 426 -12.49 15.23 0.12
N ASN A 427 -13.02 15.47 -1.08
CA ASN A 427 -13.97 16.56 -1.33
C ASN A 427 -15.42 16.09 -1.40
N ASN A 428 -15.65 14.77 -1.25
CA ASN A 428 -16.95 14.11 -1.26
C ASN A 428 -17.76 14.40 -2.54
N ASP A 429 -17.10 14.39 -3.70
CA ASP A 429 -17.72 14.61 -5.01
C ASP A 429 -17.94 13.30 -5.81
N GLY A 430 -17.51 12.16 -5.24
CA GLY A 430 -17.68 10.83 -5.81
C GLY A 430 -16.58 10.42 -6.79
N ALA A 431 -15.55 11.23 -6.97
CA ALA A 431 -14.35 10.86 -7.71
C ALA A 431 -13.19 10.65 -6.72
N LEU A 432 -12.43 9.58 -6.90
CA LEU A 432 -11.31 9.29 -6.01
C LEU A 432 -10.14 10.23 -6.27
N ASP A 433 -9.58 10.76 -5.19
CA ASP A 433 -8.40 11.60 -5.12
C ASP A 433 -7.14 10.78 -4.81
N LEU A 434 -5.96 11.35 -4.99
CA LEU A 434 -4.68 10.67 -4.82
C LEU A 434 -3.72 11.47 -3.94
N VAL A 435 -3.04 10.79 -3.02
CA VAL A 435 -1.93 11.36 -2.25
C VAL A 435 -0.66 10.54 -2.47
N TRP A 436 0.42 11.19 -2.86
CA TRP A 436 1.74 10.57 -2.88
C TRP A 436 2.47 10.88 -1.57
N ILE A 437 2.71 9.82 -0.77
CA ILE A 437 3.52 9.89 0.44
C ILE A 437 5.00 9.77 0.08
N ASN A 438 5.78 10.77 0.47
CA ASN A 438 7.19 10.86 0.13
C ASN A 438 8.07 10.86 1.39
N ILE A 439 9.24 10.24 1.30
CA ILE A 439 10.33 10.40 2.27
C ILE A 439 11.35 11.41 1.76
N ALA A 440 12.09 12.04 2.67
CA ALA A 440 13.12 13.05 2.36
C ALA A 440 12.60 14.18 1.45
N GLY A 441 11.34 14.58 1.61
CA GLY A 441 10.71 15.63 0.82
C GLY A 441 9.23 15.81 1.16
N PRO A 442 8.55 16.76 0.53
CA PRO A 442 7.13 17.02 0.75
C PRO A 442 6.25 15.94 0.11
N SER A 443 5.13 15.62 0.74
CA SER A 443 4.04 14.83 0.18
C SER A 443 3.07 15.71 -0.61
N PHE A 444 2.39 15.13 -1.59
CA PHE A 444 1.50 15.86 -2.48
C PHE A 444 0.14 15.17 -2.59
N ALA A 445 -0.92 15.94 -2.43
CA ALA A 445 -2.27 15.51 -2.76
C ALA A 445 -2.69 16.02 -4.14
N PHE A 446 -3.56 15.27 -4.78
CA PHE A 446 -4.10 15.52 -6.11
C PHE A 446 -5.61 15.31 -6.05
N ILE A 447 -6.36 16.39 -6.08
CA ILE A 447 -7.82 16.37 -6.09
C ILE A 447 -8.27 16.16 -7.53
N ASN A 448 -9.09 15.14 -7.75
CA ASN A 448 -9.68 14.80 -9.02
C ASN A 448 -10.67 15.90 -9.45
N ASP A 449 -10.55 16.37 -10.69
CA ASP A 449 -11.45 17.41 -11.21
C ASP A 449 -12.85 16.85 -11.59
N ASN A 450 -13.07 15.55 -11.39
CA ASN A 450 -14.30 14.82 -11.77
C ASN A 450 -14.73 15.09 -13.21
N ASN A 451 -13.76 15.17 -14.12
CA ASN A 451 -14.00 15.46 -15.54
C ASN A 451 -14.53 14.25 -16.33
N VAL A 452 -14.52 13.07 -15.73
CA VAL A 452 -15.12 11.84 -16.25
C VAL A 452 -16.42 11.61 -15.48
N GLU A 453 -17.53 12.11 -16.01
CA GLU A 453 -18.85 12.12 -15.36
C GLU A 453 -19.51 10.73 -15.43
N TRP A 454 -19.04 9.76 -14.67
CA TRP A 454 -19.62 8.42 -14.55
C TRP A 454 -20.21 8.19 -13.16
N ASN A 455 -21.07 7.19 -13.03
CA ASN A 455 -21.76 6.90 -11.79
C ASN A 455 -20.88 6.14 -10.80
N TYR A 456 -21.21 6.25 -9.51
CA TYR A 456 -20.51 5.58 -8.42
C TYR A 456 -21.46 5.16 -7.29
N LEU A 457 -20.95 4.33 -6.38
CA LEU A 457 -21.50 4.08 -5.06
C LEU A 457 -20.35 3.96 -4.07
N GLN A 458 -20.44 4.65 -2.94
CA GLN A 458 -19.48 4.53 -1.85
C GLN A 458 -20.15 3.90 -0.62
N VAL A 459 -19.38 3.09 0.12
CA VAL A 459 -19.83 2.45 1.37
C VAL A 459 -18.74 2.62 2.41
N THR A 460 -19.01 3.45 3.42
CA THR A 460 -18.09 3.70 4.53
C THR A 460 -18.44 2.79 5.71
N PHE A 461 -17.45 2.07 6.21
CA PHE A 461 -17.57 1.17 7.34
C PHE A 461 -17.02 1.80 8.61
N PRO A 462 -17.65 1.54 9.78
CA PRO A 462 -16.98 1.78 11.05
C PRO A 462 -15.79 0.82 11.20
N GLU A 463 -14.70 1.29 11.73
CA GLU A 463 -13.47 0.51 11.87
C GLU A 463 -13.47 -0.39 13.12
N THR A 464 -14.58 -1.08 13.37
CA THR A 464 -14.78 -1.97 14.53
C THR A 464 -14.52 -3.43 14.17
N ALA A 465 -14.25 -4.29 15.16
CA ALA A 465 -13.98 -5.71 14.98
C ALA A 465 -14.99 -6.44 14.07
N LYS A 466 -16.29 -6.08 14.16
CA LYS A 466 -17.34 -6.66 13.32
C LYS A 466 -17.19 -6.32 11.84
N HIS A 467 -16.80 -5.07 11.54
CA HIS A 467 -16.85 -4.52 10.17
C HIS A 467 -15.55 -4.72 9.40
N LEU A 468 -14.42 -4.87 10.10
CA LEU A 468 -13.15 -5.19 9.45
C LEU A 468 -13.28 -6.45 8.59
N TRP A 469 -12.77 -6.39 7.37
CA TRP A 469 -12.80 -7.49 6.40
C TRP A 469 -14.23 -7.84 5.91
N ALA A 470 -15.16 -6.89 6.00
CA ALA A 470 -16.48 -7.06 5.40
C ALA A 470 -16.35 -7.18 3.88
N LYS A 471 -17.12 -8.10 3.30
CA LYS A 471 -17.23 -8.27 1.85
C LYS A 471 -18.50 -7.59 1.35
N ALA A 472 -18.36 -6.60 0.49
CA ALA A 472 -19.47 -5.91 -0.16
C ALA A 472 -19.75 -6.53 -1.54
N VAL A 473 -20.96 -7.03 -1.73
CA VAL A 473 -21.44 -7.63 -2.99
C VAL A 473 -22.55 -6.75 -3.55
N LEU A 474 -22.22 -5.99 -4.60
CA LEU A 474 -23.15 -5.11 -5.30
C LEU A 474 -23.73 -5.81 -6.52
N SER A 475 -25.05 -5.95 -6.59
CA SER A 475 -25.78 -6.49 -7.73
C SER A 475 -26.39 -5.36 -8.56
N LEU A 476 -26.10 -5.34 -9.85
CA LEU A 476 -26.63 -4.37 -10.80
C LEU A 476 -27.93 -4.91 -11.43
N ALA A 477 -28.69 -4.02 -12.07
CA ALA A 477 -29.99 -4.37 -12.69
C ALA A 477 -29.87 -5.38 -13.87
N ASP A 478 -28.72 -5.48 -14.48
CA ASP A 478 -28.41 -6.46 -15.54
C ASP A 478 -27.94 -7.83 -15.00
N TRP A 479 -27.98 -8.03 -13.68
CA TRP A 479 -27.54 -9.21 -12.93
C TRP A 479 -26.02 -9.40 -12.87
N THR A 480 -25.22 -8.44 -13.31
CA THR A 480 -23.80 -8.44 -13.00
C THR A 480 -23.58 -8.12 -11.52
N THR A 481 -22.51 -8.65 -10.95
CA THR A 481 -22.12 -8.40 -9.57
C THR A 481 -20.71 -7.84 -9.51
N LYS A 482 -20.50 -6.89 -8.60
CA LYS A 482 -19.19 -6.41 -8.22
C LYS A 482 -18.92 -6.79 -6.78
N ILE A 483 -17.72 -7.23 -6.49
CA ILE A 483 -17.31 -7.65 -5.15
C ILE A 483 -16.09 -6.83 -4.75
N GLN A 484 -16.15 -6.29 -3.53
CA GLN A 484 -15.01 -5.63 -2.90
C GLN A 484 -14.93 -6.06 -1.44
N ASP A 485 -13.71 -6.29 -0.97
CA ASP A 485 -13.44 -6.56 0.43
C ASP A 485 -13.05 -5.24 1.11
N TYR A 486 -13.59 -4.94 2.30
CA TYR A 486 -13.07 -3.89 3.14
C TYR A 486 -11.83 -4.42 3.85
N ILE A 487 -10.67 -3.95 3.46
CA ILE A 487 -9.37 -4.44 3.90
C ILE A 487 -8.71 -3.38 4.76
N THR A 488 -8.14 -3.78 5.89
CA THR A 488 -7.29 -2.91 6.70
C THR A 488 -5.83 -3.12 6.33
N TRP A 489 -5.02 -2.08 6.49
CA TRP A 489 -3.60 -2.14 6.20
C TRP A 489 -3.29 -2.38 4.71
N GLU A 490 -3.91 -1.61 3.88
CA GLU A 490 -3.67 -1.62 2.46
C GLU A 490 -2.53 -0.66 2.08
N GLY A 491 -1.31 -0.99 2.49
CA GLY A 491 -0.15 -0.16 2.17
C GLY A 491 1.15 -0.63 2.81
N LEU A 492 2.30 -0.32 2.20
CA LEU A 492 3.58 -0.41 2.88
C LEU A 492 3.60 0.67 3.97
N VAL A 493 3.52 0.25 5.23
CA VAL A 493 3.56 1.12 6.42
C VAL A 493 2.40 2.14 6.52
N THR A 494 1.27 1.84 5.86
CA THR A 494 0.13 2.75 5.74
C THR A 494 -1.20 2.00 5.76
N ASP A 495 -2.28 2.72 6.04
CA ASP A 495 -3.65 2.27 5.93
C ASP A 495 -4.45 3.17 4.98
N GLN A 496 -5.40 2.57 4.25
CA GLN A 496 -6.27 3.27 3.30
C GLN A 496 -7.60 3.67 3.95
N SER A 497 -8.53 4.16 3.15
CA SER A 497 -9.86 4.57 3.59
C SER A 497 -10.71 3.39 4.05
N SER A 498 -11.53 3.59 5.09
CA SER A 498 -12.61 2.68 5.47
C SER A 498 -13.80 2.70 4.49
N THR A 499 -13.67 3.43 3.39
CA THR A 499 -14.70 3.58 2.36
C THR A 499 -14.39 2.72 1.14
N ILE A 500 -15.22 1.73 0.87
CA ILE A 500 -15.24 1.01 -0.41
C ILE A 500 -15.87 1.92 -1.47
N HIS A 501 -15.25 1.93 -2.66
CA HIS A 501 -15.72 2.71 -3.80
C HIS A 501 -16.01 1.80 -4.99
N PHE A 502 -17.24 1.80 -5.47
CA PHE A 502 -17.66 1.15 -6.70
C PHE A 502 -17.84 2.18 -7.81
N GLY A 503 -16.95 2.19 -8.81
CA GLY A 503 -17.24 2.85 -10.08
C GLY A 503 -18.29 2.05 -10.85
N LEU A 504 -19.25 2.72 -11.45
CA LEU A 504 -20.45 2.11 -12.03
C LEU A 504 -20.60 2.42 -13.52
N ALA A 505 -19.68 3.15 -14.12
CA ALA A 505 -19.77 3.61 -15.50
C ALA A 505 -21.13 4.27 -15.80
N ASP A 506 -21.87 3.76 -16.78
CA ASP A 506 -23.19 4.24 -17.19
C ASP A 506 -24.37 3.48 -16.55
N ALA A 507 -24.12 2.66 -15.52
CA ALA A 507 -25.19 1.94 -14.84
C ALA A 507 -26.19 2.91 -14.19
N GLU A 508 -27.48 2.76 -14.49
CA GLU A 508 -28.51 3.65 -14.00
C GLU A 508 -29.25 3.12 -12.76
N ASN A 509 -29.20 1.82 -12.51
CA ASN A 509 -29.97 1.19 -11.43
C ASN A 509 -29.18 0.07 -10.77
N LEU A 510 -29.27 0.04 -9.45
CA LEU A 510 -28.73 -1.00 -8.59
C LEU A 510 -29.88 -1.84 -8.01
N GLU A 511 -29.71 -3.14 -7.94
CA GLU A 511 -30.73 -4.03 -7.36
C GLU A 511 -30.53 -4.21 -5.87
N LYS A 512 -29.29 -4.51 -5.45
CA LYS A 512 -28.99 -4.87 -4.07
C LYS A 512 -27.53 -4.69 -3.73
N LEU A 513 -27.25 -4.20 -2.54
CA LEU A 513 -25.96 -4.29 -1.88
C LEU A 513 -26.08 -5.28 -0.71
N THR A 514 -25.24 -6.33 -0.70
CA THR A 514 -25.14 -7.27 0.41
C THR A 514 -23.79 -7.10 1.07
N LEU A 515 -23.79 -6.79 2.35
CA LEU A 515 -22.57 -6.72 3.18
C LEU A 515 -22.49 -8.04 3.96
N LYS A 516 -21.37 -8.73 3.85
CA LYS A 516 -21.09 -9.98 4.56
C LYS A 516 -19.95 -9.73 5.55
N TYR A 517 -20.19 -10.09 6.80
CA TYR A 517 -19.22 -9.88 7.88
C TYR A 517 -18.51 -11.19 8.27
N THR A 518 -17.36 -11.08 8.87
CA THR A 518 -16.55 -12.24 9.32
C THR A 518 -17.23 -13.06 10.42
N ASP A 519 -18.22 -12.50 11.11
CA ASP A 519 -19.07 -13.20 12.11
C ASP A 519 -20.23 -14.00 11.50
N TRP A 520 -20.26 -14.15 10.17
CA TRP A 520 -21.32 -14.79 9.34
C TRP A 520 -22.67 -14.05 9.33
N THR A 521 -22.74 -12.83 9.84
CA THR A 521 -23.92 -12.01 9.66
C THR A 521 -23.90 -11.30 8.31
N GLU A 522 -25.09 -10.96 7.81
CA GLU A 522 -25.25 -10.22 6.55
C GLU A 522 -26.20 -9.03 6.77
N GLU A 523 -25.92 -7.95 6.08
CA GLU A 523 -26.79 -6.81 5.94
C GLU A 523 -27.17 -6.60 4.47
N ILE A 524 -28.44 -6.34 4.19
CA ILE A 524 -28.95 -6.16 2.83
C ILE A 524 -29.55 -4.78 2.69
N ILE A 525 -29.08 -4.02 1.71
CA ILE A 525 -29.62 -2.73 1.31
C ILE A 525 -30.22 -2.88 -0.08
N GLU A 526 -31.56 -2.83 -0.13
CA GLU A 526 -32.31 -2.96 -1.38
C GLU A 526 -32.27 -1.64 -2.15
N LYS A 527 -31.98 -1.72 -3.45
CA LYS A 527 -31.99 -0.60 -4.38
C LYS A 527 -31.19 0.60 -3.89
N PRO A 528 -29.91 0.45 -3.58
CA PRO A 528 -29.08 1.57 -3.18
C PRO A 528 -29.10 2.66 -4.25
N ILE A 529 -28.95 3.90 -3.83
CA ILE A 529 -29.02 5.07 -4.73
C ILE A 529 -27.65 5.27 -5.37
N ILE A 530 -27.60 5.38 -6.68
CA ILE A 530 -26.36 5.74 -7.41
C ILE A 530 -25.91 7.16 -7.03
N ASN A 531 -24.63 7.45 -7.21
CA ASN A 531 -24.01 8.74 -6.89
C ASN A 531 -24.29 9.15 -5.43
N SER A 532 -24.10 8.20 -4.53
CA SER A 532 -24.29 8.41 -3.09
C SER A 532 -23.24 7.68 -2.26
N LYS A 533 -23.09 8.12 -1.02
CA LYS A 533 -22.30 7.48 0.03
C LYS A 533 -23.23 6.88 1.07
N ILE A 534 -23.06 5.61 1.39
CA ILE A 534 -23.76 4.90 2.46
C ILE A 534 -22.80 4.80 3.64
N ILE A 535 -23.20 5.29 4.81
CA ILE A 535 -22.43 5.14 6.04
C ILE A 535 -23.09 4.05 6.88
N ILE A 536 -22.37 2.96 7.10
CA ILE A 536 -22.80 1.81 7.92
C ILE A 536 -22.73 2.22 9.40
N GLN A 537 -23.69 1.72 10.22
CA GLN A 537 -23.82 2.10 11.64
C GLN A 537 -23.71 0.89 12.55
#